data_2cf39d95c5fc8c21fbbc1098025af438
#
_entry.id   2cf39d95c5fc8c21fbbc1098025af438
#
_cell.length_a   1.000
_cell.length_b   1.000
_cell.length_c   1.000
_cell.angle_alpha   90.00
_cell.angle_beta   90.00
_cell.angle_gamma   90.00
#
_symmetry.space_group_name_H-M   'P 1'
#
loop_
_entity.id
_entity.type
_entity.pdbx_description
1 polymer ?
#
loop_
_entity_poly.entity_id
_entity_poly.type
_entity_poly.pdbx_seq_one_letter_code
_entity_poly.pdbx_strand_id
1 'polypeptide(L)'
;RSKQIIASMTIGKDVSKLFPDVVKVIRTKNIELKKLVYLYLINYAKIKPDLIFLAVAAFHSDAKEGATPLIRGLAIRTMGCIQVPEVVSYLGETLTYCFKDKDPYVRKIAALCVPKLYLTSPQLVREKDFLNTLHDCLKDENPVVVANSMQALNEISVLSGANQLKLKSKYLRHIVKYHRKTKQ
;
A
#
# COMPACT_ATOMS: atom_id res chain seq x y z
N ARG A 1 27.51 2.53 0.70
CA ARG A 1 27.09 3.46 -0.39
C ARG A 1 25.63 3.86 -0.29
N SER A 2 24.66 2.94 -0.19
CA SER A 2 23.23 3.29 -0.14
C SER A 2 22.86 4.18 1.05
N LYS A 3 23.40 3.93 2.25
CA LYS A 3 23.20 4.81 3.42
C LYS A 3 23.77 6.20 3.21
N GLN A 4 24.88 6.34 2.48
CA GLN A 4 25.47 7.65 2.15
C GLN A 4 24.61 8.42 1.16
N ILE A 5 23.98 7.74 0.19
CA ILE A 5 23.06 8.34 -0.78
C ILE A 5 21.83 8.90 -0.05
N ILE A 6 21.25 8.12 0.85
CA ILE A 6 20.10 8.56 1.66
C ILE A 6 20.48 9.73 2.58
N ALA A 7 21.63 9.66 3.24
CA ALA A 7 22.13 10.76 4.05
C ALA A 7 22.33 12.05 3.22
N SER A 8 22.87 11.94 2.01
CA SER A 8 23.03 13.07 1.10
C SER A 8 21.68 13.66 0.68
N MET A 9 20.68 12.81 0.43
CA MET A 9 19.33 13.22 0.09
C MET A 9 18.65 13.97 1.25
N THR A 10 18.81 13.48 2.49
CA THR A 10 18.20 14.12 3.69
C THR A 10 18.77 15.50 4.00
N ILE A 11 20.01 15.79 3.60
CA ILE A 11 20.63 17.12 3.70
C ILE A 11 20.40 18.00 2.47
N GLY A 12 19.50 17.61 1.55
CA GLY A 12 19.09 18.40 0.41
C GLY A 12 20.02 18.35 -0.82
N LYS A 13 20.99 17.42 -0.86
CA LYS A 13 21.81 17.22 -2.07
C LYS A 13 21.02 16.49 -3.15
N ASP A 14 21.08 17.00 -4.38
CA ASP A 14 20.51 16.31 -5.53
C ASP A 14 21.34 15.10 -5.93
N VAL A 15 20.82 13.91 -5.67
CA VAL A 15 21.42 12.62 -6.07
C VAL A 15 20.58 11.89 -7.12
N SER A 16 19.72 12.61 -7.85
CA SER A 16 18.84 12.07 -8.89
C SER A 16 19.60 11.36 -10.01
N LYS A 17 20.82 11.78 -10.31
CA LYS A 17 21.70 11.14 -11.30
C LYS A 17 22.01 9.68 -10.98
N LEU A 18 21.88 9.27 -9.71
CA LEU A 18 22.12 7.90 -9.25
C LEU A 18 20.88 7.01 -9.40
N PHE A 19 19.77 7.53 -9.90
CA PHE A 19 18.50 6.80 -10.00
C PHE A 19 18.64 5.45 -10.74
N PRO A 20 19.27 5.35 -11.91
CA PRO A 20 19.44 4.08 -12.60
C PRO A 20 20.25 3.05 -11.79
N ASP A 21 21.24 3.50 -11.04
CA ASP A 21 22.07 2.63 -10.21
C ASP A 21 21.33 2.18 -8.95
N VAL A 22 20.53 3.06 -8.37
CA VAL A 22 19.68 2.72 -7.22
C VAL A 22 18.62 1.69 -7.63
N VAL A 23 18.01 1.84 -8.81
CA VAL A 23 17.02 0.88 -9.33
C VAL A 23 17.63 -0.51 -9.55
N LYS A 24 18.90 -0.61 -9.96
CA LYS A 24 19.58 -1.92 -10.07
C LYS A 24 19.64 -2.66 -8.73
N VAL A 25 19.74 -1.92 -7.62
CA VAL A 25 19.81 -2.50 -6.27
C VAL A 25 18.44 -2.92 -5.74
N ILE A 26 17.34 -2.51 -6.35
CA ILE A 26 15.98 -2.83 -5.90
C ILE A 26 15.69 -4.35 -5.85
N ARG A 27 16.40 -5.14 -6.66
CA ARG A 27 16.28 -6.61 -6.69
C ARG A 27 16.92 -7.33 -5.50
N THR A 28 17.55 -6.58 -4.59
CA THR A 28 18.13 -7.16 -3.37
C THR A 28 17.07 -7.86 -2.53
N LYS A 29 17.43 -8.97 -1.90
CA LYS A 29 16.59 -9.64 -0.89
C LYS A 29 16.79 -9.07 0.52
N ASN A 30 17.77 -8.19 0.71
CA ASN A 30 18.01 -7.54 1.99
C ASN A 30 16.94 -6.47 2.22
N ILE A 31 16.08 -6.69 3.24
CA ILE A 31 14.94 -5.81 3.55
C ILE A 31 15.39 -4.40 3.94
N GLU A 32 16.49 -4.26 4.67
CA GLU A 32 16.97 -2.94 5.11
C GLU A 32 17.50 -2.12 3.94
N LEU A 33 18.21 -2.76 3.02
CA LEU A 33 18.66 -2.11 1.80
C LEU A 33 17.47 -1.76 0.89
N LYS A 34 16.48 -2.65 0.79
CA LYS A 34 15.25 -2.42 0.02
C LYS A 34 14.46 -1.24 0.57
N LYS A 35 14.33 -1.10 1.89
CA LYS A 35 13.70 0.08 2.52
C LYS A 35 14.38 1.39 2.11
N LEU A 36 15.71 1.41 2.08
CA LEU A 36 16.48 2.58 1.68
C LEU A 36 16.27 2.92 0.20
N VAL A 37 16.28 1.92 -0.67
CA VAL A 37 16.01 2.09 -2.11
C VAL A 37 14.60 2.64 -2.32
N TYR A 38 13.60 2.08 -1.65
CA TYR A 38 12.21 2.51 -1.76
C TYR A 38 12.01 3.94 -1.25
N LEU A 39 12.66 4.31 -0.14
CA LEU A 39 12.64 5.68 0.35
C LEU A 39 13.21 6.66 -0.68
N TYR A 40 14.31 6.30 -1.32
CA TYR A 40 14.90 7.07 -2.41
C TYR A 40 13.91 7.25 -3.57
N LEU A 41 13.24 6.17 -4.00
CA LEU A 41 12.26 6.20 -5.08
C LEU A 41 11.06 7.10 -4.76
N ILE A 42 10.52 7.03 -3.53
CA ILE A 42 9.42 7.90 -3.09
C ILE A 42 9.81 9.37 -3.20
N ASN A 43 11.03 9.72 -2.76
CA ASN A 43 11.49 11.10 -2.78
C ASN A 43 11.68 11.65 -4.21
N TYR A 44 12.18 10.82 -5.11
CA TYR A 44 12.46 11.26 -6.48
C TYR A 44 11.33 11.02 -7.48
N ALA A 45 10.31 10.25 -7.16
CA ALA A 45 9.19 9.95 -8.06
C ALA A 45 8.47 11.22 -8.54
N LYS A 46 8.30 12.20 -7.66
CA LYS A 46 7.65 13.49 -7.99
C LYS A 46 8.52 14.39 -8.86
N ILE A 47 9.83 14.31 -8.71
CA ILE A 47 10.80 15.18 -9.41
C ILE A 47 11.18 14.58 -10.76
N LYS A 48 11.25 13.27 -10.85
CA LYS A 48 11.67 12.50 -12.03
C LYS A 48 10.65 11.39 -12.34
N PRO A 49 9.39 11.72 -12.68
CA PRO A 49 8.34 10.72 -12.90
C PRO A 49 8.70 9.71 -13.99
N ASP A 50 9.39 10.14 -15.05
CA ASP A 50 9.79 9.26 -16.16
C ASP A 50 10.73 8.11 -15.72
N LEU A 51 11.49 8.33 -14.65
CA LEU A 51 12.43 7.31 -14.15
C LEU A 51 11.75 6.27 -13.28
N ILE A 52 10.56 6.57 -12.73
CA ILE A 52 9.86 5.63 -11.84
C ILE A 52 9.41 4.36 -12.55
N PHE A 53 9.19 4.41 -13.87
CA PHE A 53 8.89 3.22 -14.68
C PHE A 53 9.91 2.10 -14.52
N LEU A 54 11.18 2.47 -14.33
CA LEU A 54 12.24 1.50 -14.11
C LEU A 54 12.03 0.67 -12.84
N ALA A 55 11.29 1.20 -11.88
CA ALA A 55 11.01 0.57 -10.61
C ALA A 55 9.67 -0.20 -10.59
N VAL A 56 8.72 0.11 -11.48
CA VAL A 56 7.37 -0.48 -11.47
C VAL A 56 7.40 -2.00 -11.57
N ALA A 57 8.19 -2.55 -12.48
CA ALA A 57 8.32 -3.99 -12.65
C ALA A 57 8.89 -4.67 -11.38
N ALA A 58 9.79 -4.00 -10.68
CA ALA A 58 10.35 -4.52 -9.44
C ALA A 58 9.35 -4.47 -8.30
N PHE A 59 8.56 -3.39 -8.16
CA PHE A 59 7.46 -3.33 -7.19
C PHE A 59 6.45 -4.44 -7.42
N HIS A 60 6.04 -4.66 -8.66
CA HIS A 60 5.09 -5.71 -9.01
C HIS A 60 5.64 -7.10 -8.68
N SER A 61 6.92 -7.35 -8.98
CA SER A 61 7.59 -8.60 -8.63
C SER A 61 7.69 -8.78 -7.11
N ASP A 62 8.02 -7.72 -6.37
CA ASP A 62 8.15 -7.77 -4.92
C ASP A 62 6.81 -7.94 -4.19
N ALA A 63 5.70 -7.58 -4.81
CA ALA A 63 4.37 -7.77 -4.27
C ALA A 63 3.80 -9.19 -4.45
N LYS A 64 4.49 -10.07 -5.18
CA LYS A 64 4.06 -11.44 -5.47
C LYS A 64 4.57 -12.45 -4.43
N GLU A 65 3.99 -13.64 -4.44
CA GLU A 65 4.25 -14.71 -3.47
C GLU A 65 5.71 -15.17 -3.34
N GLY A 66 6.56 -14.94 -4.33
CA GLY A 66 7.98 -15.30 -4.25
C GLY A 66 8.80 -14.49 -3.24
N ALA A 67 8.28 -13.35 -2.78
CA ALA A 67 8.89 -12.50 -1.76
C ALA A 67 8.36 -12.83 -0.35
N THR A 68 9.09 -12.38 0.69
CA THR A 68 8.58 -12.49 2.07
C THR A 68 7.38 -11.57 2.28
N PRO A 69 6.47 -11.86 3.25
CA PRO A 69 5.33 -10.98 3.54
C PRO A 69 5.72 -9.53 3.82
N LEU A 70 6.85 -9.33 4.51
CA LEU A 70 7.39 -7.99 4.79
C LEU A 70 7.78 -7.25 3.52
N ILE A 71 8.39 -7.93 2.55
CA ILE A 71 8.76 -7.34 1.25
C ILE A 71 7.49 -7.06 0.44
N ARG A 72 6.53 -7.99 0.40
CA ARG A 72 5.26 -7.78 -0.32
C ARG A 72 4.51 -6.57 0.22
N GLY A 73 4.35 -6.48 1.55
CA GLY A 73 3.73 -5.33 2.20
C GLY A 73 4.49 -4.03 2.00
N LEU A 74 5.82 -4.06 2.01
CA LEU A 74 6.66 -2.89 1.75
C LEU A 74 6.48 -2.38 0.31
N ALA A 75 6.39 -3.28 -0.67
CA ALA A 75 6.20 -2.91 -2.08
C ALA A 75 4.88 -2.16 -2.30
N ILE A 76 3.75 -2.71 -1.83
CA ILE A 76 2.44 -2.05 -2.01
C ILE A 76 2.32 -0.76 -1.21
N ARG A 77 2.89 -0.69 0.00
CA ARG A 77 2.93 0.54 0.79
C ARG A 77 3.71 1.64 0.06
N THR A 78 4.83 1.28 -0.54
CA THR A 78 5.66 2.21 -1.31
C THR A 78 4.94 2.72 -2.55
N MET A 79 4.33 1.82 -3.32
CA MET A 79 3.51 2.19 -4.47
C MET A 79 2.37 3.13 -4.07
N GLY A 80 1.73 2.91 -2.93
CA GLY A 80 0.66 3.77 -2.41
C GLY A 80 1.14 5.19 -2.03
N CYS A 81 2.43 5.38 -1.80
CA CYS A 81 3.03 6.69 -1.54
C CYS A 81 3.45 7.43 -2.82
N ILE A 82 3.55 6.73 -3.94
CA ILE A 82 3.98 7.30 -5.23
C ILE A 82 2.73 7.67 -6.04
N GLN A 83 2.43 8.97 -6.09
CA GLN A 83 1.25 9.51 -6.78
C GLN A 83 1.55 9.85 -8.24
N VAL A 84 2.15 8.92 -8.99
CA VAL A 84 2.40 9.01 -10.42
C VAL A 84 1.37 8.14 -11.13
N PRO A 85 0.65 8.65 -12.17
CA PRO A 85 -0.48 7.94 -12.81
C PRO A 85 -0.18 6.49 -13.20
N GLU A 86 1.00 6.25 -13.71
CA GLU A 86 1.44 4.92 -14.13
C GLU A 86 1.58 3.97 -12.94
N VAL A 87 2.15 4.43 -11.84
CA VAL A 87 2.27 3.64 -10.61
C VAL A 87 0.90 3.39 -10.00
N VAL A 88 0.01 4.38 -10.04
CA VAL A 88 -1.37 4.28 -9.54
C VAL A 88 -2.15 3.18 -10.27
N SER A 89 -2.02 3.09 -11.60
CA SER A 89 -2.65 2.04 -12.40
C SER A 89 -2.16 0.65 -11.98
N TYR A 90 -0.85 0.46 -11.87
CA TYR A 90 -0.27 -0.81 -11.40
C TYR A 90 -0.63 -1.15 -9.96
N LEU A 91 -0.76 -0.14 -9.09
CA LEU A 91 -1.19 -0.33 -7.70
C LEU A 91 -2.58 -0.96 -7.65
N GLY A 92 -3.52 -0.51 -8.48
CA GLY A 92 -4.88 -1.09 -8.54
C GLY A 92 -4.86 -2.59 -8.82
N GLU A 93 -4.10 -3.03 -9.81
CA GLU A 93 -3.94 -4.45 -10.12
C GLU A 93 -3.24 -5.22 -9.00
N THR A 94 -2.18 -4.65 -8.46
CA THR A 94 -1.40 -5.27 -7.38
C THR A 94 -2.22 -5.44 -6.12
N LEU A 95 -3.06 -4.47 -5.74
CA LEU A 95 -3.96 -4.55 -4.58
C LEU A 95 -4.98 -5.66 -4.73
N THR A 96 -5.58 -5.84 -5.93
CA THR A 96 -6.51 -6.94 -6.20
C THR A 96 -5.89 -8.31 -5.89
N TYR A 97 -4.62 -8.45 -6.17
CA TYR A 97 -3.86 -9.66 -5.86
C TYR A 97 -3.55 -9.76 -4.36
N CYS A 98 -3.07 -8.68 -3.74
CA CYS A 98 -2.65 -8.67 -2.34
C CYS A 98 -3.81 -8.83 -1.34
N PHE A 99 -5.04 -8.47 -1.69
CA PHE A 99 -6.22 -8.77 -0.87
C PHE A 99 -6.49 -10.28 -0.71
N LYS A 100 -5.97 -11.09 -1.63
CA LYS A 100 -6.06 -12.56 -1.60
C LYS A 100 -4.81 -13.24 -1.04
N ASP A 101 -3.86 -12.45 -0.53
CA ASP A 101 -2.62 -13.00 0.01
C ASP A 101 -2.90 -13.90 1.22
N LYS A 102 -2.17 -15.00 1.32
CA LYS A 102 -2.26 -15.94 2.44
C LYS A 102 -1.83 -15.32 3.77
N ASP A 103 -0.94 -14.31 3.72
CA ASP A 103 -0.44 -13.65 4.92
C ASP A 103 -1.32 -12.45 5.30
N PRO A 104 -1.89 -12.42 6.51
CA PRO A 104 -2.76 -11.32 6.96
C PRO A 104 -2.03 -9.98 7.02
N TYR A 105 -0.72 -9.96 7.19
CA TYR A 105 0.07 -8.73 7.14
C TYR A 105 -0.06 -8.04 5.78
N VAL A 106 0.00 -8.80 4.70
CA VAL A 106 -0.14 -8.26 3.33
C VAL A 106 -1.56 -7.79 3.08
N ARG A 107 -2.58 -8.57 3.47
CA ARG A 107 -4.00 -8.18 3.36
C ARG A 107 -4.29 -6.88 4.13
N LYS A 108 -3.74 -6.75 5.35
CA LYS A 108 -3.83 -5.53 6.16
C LYS A 108 -3.26 -4.31 5.43
N ILE A 109 -2.06 -4.44 4.87
CA ILE A 109 -1.41 -3.33 4.15
C ILE A 109 -2.20 -2.99 2.88
N ALA A 110 -2.73 -3.98 2.16
CA ALA A 110 -3.60 -3.74 1.01
C ALA A 110 -4.83 -2.89 1.40
N ALA A 111 -5.48 -3.22 2.51
CA ALA A 111 -6.62 -2.44 3.01
C ALA A 111 -6.25 -0.97 3.28
N LEU A 112 -5.10 -0.72 3.93
CA LEU A 112 -4.62 0.63 4.24
C LEU A 112 -4.20 1.44 3.00
N CYS A 113 -3.91 0.78 1.88
CA CYS A 113 -3.57 1.46 0.62
C CYS A 113 -4.80 2.01 -0.12
N VAL A 114 -5.99 1.45 0.09
CA VAL A 114 -7.20 1.86 -0.65
C VAL A 114 -7.58 3.33 -0.41
N PRO A 115 -7.57 3.89 0.81
CA PRO A 115 -7.81 5.31 1.02
C PRO A 115 -6.83 6.22 0.28
N LYS A 116 -5.56 5.84 0.22
CA LYS A 116 -4.54 6.57 -0.55
C LYS A 116 -4.83 6.54 -2.05
N LEU A 117 -5.23 5.38 -2.55
CA LEU A 117 -5.67 5.22 -3.94
C LEU A 117 -6.93 6.04 -4.22
N TYR A 118 -7.87 6.10 -3.27
CA TYR A 118 -9.09 6.90 -3.40
C TYR A 118 -8.79 8.39 -3.54
N LEU A 119 -7.81 8.92 -2.80
CA LEU A 119 -7.36 10.32 -2.93
C LEU A 119 -6.82 10.64 -4.32
N THR A 120 -6.14 9.69 -4.95
CA THR A 120 -5.47 9.90 -6.24
C THR A 120 -6.38 9.54 -7.41
N SER A 121 -7.14 8.46 -7.30
CA SER A 121 -8.02 7.94 -8.34
C SER A 121 -9.26 7.27 -7.74
N PRO A 122 -10.29 8.05 -7.35
CA PRO A 122 -11.57 7.49 -6.87
C PRO A 122 -12.23 6.59 -7.91
N GLN A 123 -12.02 6.89 -9.18
CA GLN A 123 -12.55 6.09 -10.29
C GLN A 123 -11.98 4.67 -10.28
N LEU A 124 -10.66 4.52 -10.12
CA LEU A 124 -10.01 3.22 -10.08
C LEU A 124 -10.49 2.37 -8.88
N VAL A 125 -10.75 3.01 -7.73
CA VAL A 125 -11.33 2.34 -6.55
C VAL A 125 -12.72 1.79 -6.86
N ARG A 126 -13.54 2.52 -7.63
CA ARG A 126 -14.86 2.06 -8.10
C ARG A 126 -14.74 0.94 -9.13
N GLU A 127 -13.91 1.11 -10.15
CA GLU A 127 -13.70 0.12 -11.22
C GLU A 127 -13.21 -1.22 -10.70
N LYS A 128 -12.32 -1.20 -9.70
CA LYS A 128 -11.79 -2.41 -9.06
C LYS A 128 -12.68 -2.93 -7.92
N ASP A 129 -13.78 -2.27 -7.64
CA ASP A 129 -14.74 -2.64 -6.58
C ASP A 129 -14.11 -2.79 -5.19
N PHE A 130 -13.13 -1.95 -4.87
CA PHE A 130 -12.38 -2.06 -3.62
C PHE A 130 -13.21 -1.74 -2.37
N LEU A 131 -14.30 -0.99 -2.48
CA LEU A 131 -15.19 -0.77 -1.35
C LEU A 131 -15.87 -2.07 -0.90
N ASN A 132 -16.36 -2.87 -1.85
CA ASN A 132 -16.93 -4.19 -1.54
C ASN A 132 -15.84 -5.15 -1.05
N THR A 133 -14.64 -5.11 -1.64
CA THR A 133 -13.49 -5.89 -1.14
C THR A 133 -13.18 -5.56 0.32
N LEU A 134 -13.15 -4.28 0.71
CA LEU A 134 -12.96 -3.87 2.11
C LEU A 134 -14.10 -4.36 3.02
N HIS A 135 -15.35 -4.32 2.53
CA HIS A 135 -16.48 -4.89 3.27
C HIS A 135 -16.35 -6.40 3.47
N ASP A 136 -15.86 -7.14 2.49
CA ASP A 136 -15.60 -8.58 2.63
C ASP A 136 -14.47 -8.85 3.62
N CYS A 137 -13.45 -8.02 3.67
CA CYS A 137 -12.39 -8.08 4.67
C CYS A 137 -12.87 -7.88 6.11
N LEU A 138 -14.08 -7.35 6.33
CA LEU A 138 -14.69 -7.31 7.68
C LEU A 138 -15.06 -8.71 8.21
N LYS A 139 -15.03 -9.72 7.35
CA LYS A 139 -15.26 -11.13 7.71
C LYS A 139 -13.94 -11.92 7.76
N ASP A 140 -12.80 -11.26 7.59
CA ASP A 140 -11.49 -11.91 7.65
C ASP A 140 -11.30 -12.59 9.01
N GLU A 141 -10.67 -13.74 9.01
CA GLU A 141 -10.36 -14.49 10.24
C GLU A 141 -9.36 -13.76 11.15
N ASN A 142 -8.53 -12.88 10.57
CA ASN A 142 -7.53 -12.11 11.31
C ASN A 142 -8.10 -10.76 11.76
N PRO A 143 -8.15 -10.49 13.08
CA PRO A 143 -8.73 -9.27 13.64
C PRO A 143 -8.00 -7.99 13.21
N VAL A 144 -6.72 -8.08 12.89
CA VAL A 144 -5.93 -6.94 12.44
C VAL A 144 -6.33 -6.52 11.02
N VAL A 145 -6.65 -7.48 10.15
CA VAL A 145 -7.19 -7.21 8.82
C VAL A 145 -8.57 -6.54 8.94
N VAL A 146 -9.44 -7.07 9.79
CA VAL A 146 -10.76 -6.49 10.08
C VAL A 146 -10.64 -5.03 10.54
N ALA A 147 -9.81 -4.77 11.56
CA ALA A 147 -9.64 -3.44 12.13
C ALA A 147 -9.12 -2.43 11.09
N ASN A 148 -8.14 -2.81 10.28
CA ASN A 148 -7.57 -1.93 9.25
C ASN A 148 -8.53 -1.71 8.07
N SER A 149 -9.34 -2.70 7.73
CA SER A 149 -10.39 -2.55 6.71
C SER A 149 -11.49 -1.59 7.17
N MET A 150 -11.85 -1.64 8.45
CA MET A 150 -12.79 -0.68 9.06
C MET A 150 -12.23 0.74 9.04
N GLN A 151 -10.97 0.90 9.40
CA GLN A 151 -10.29 2.19 9.36
C GLN A 151 -10.30 2.74 7.93
N ALA A 152 -9.93 1.92 6.93
CA ALA A 152 -9.92 2.30 5.53
C ALA A 152 -11.30 2.76 5.03
N LEU A 153 -12.35 2.02 5.36
CA LEU A 153 -13.73 2.39 5.00
C LEU A 153 -14.18 3.69 5.68
N ASN A 154 -13.77 3.92 6.94
CA ASN A 154 -14.06 5.17 7.64
C ASN A 154 -13.34 6.36 6.99
N GLU A 155 -12.07 6.22 6.63
CA GLU A 155 -11.31 7.26 5.93
C GLU A 155 -11.95 7.62 4.59
N ILE A 156 -12.33 6.62 3.78
CA ILE A 156 -12.99 6.83 2.49
C ILE A 156 -14.36 7.51 2.68
N SER A 157 -15.10 7.14 3.71
CA SER A 157 -16.38 7.78 4.06
C SER A 157 -16.20 9.27 4.36
N VAL A 158 -15.17 9.62 5.11
CA VAL A 158 -14.82 11.02 5.42
C VAL A 158 -14.45 11.77 4.14
N LEU A 159 -13.59 11.18 3.31
CA LEU A 159 -13.12 11.77 2.05
C LEU A 159 -14.24 11.98 1.03
N SER A 160 -15.23 11.08 0.99
CA SER A 160 -16.38 11.17 0.08
C SER A 160 -17.49 12.09 0.56
N GLY A 161 -17.39 12.65 1.78
CA GLY A 161 -18.45 13.44 2.39
C GLY A 161 -19.70 12.64 2.75
N ALA A 162 -19.64 11.30 2.71
CA ALA A 162 -20.75 10.42 3.06
C ALA A 162 -21.04 10.47 4.56
N ASN A 163 -22.31 10.40 4.93
CA ASN A 163 -22.77 10.57 6.31
C ASN A 163 -22.19 9.47 7.23
N GLN A 164 -21.27 9.84 8.11
CA GLN A 164 -20.52 8.96 9.01
C GLN A 164 -21.40 8.06 9.92
N LEU A 165 -22.63 8.49 10.20
CA LEU A 165 -23.57 7.79 11.09
C LEU A 165 -24.01 6.41 10.59
N LYS A 166 -24.21 6.25 9.27
CA LYS A 166 -24.64 4.95 8.69
C LYS A 166 -23.52 3.90 8.70
N LEU A 167 -22.29 4.34 8.53
CA LEU A 167 -21.13 3.46 8.55
C LEU A 167 -20.81 2.99 9.98
N LYS A 168 -20.79 3.91 10.97
CA LYS A 168 -20.52 3.58 12.37
C LYS A 168 -21.44 2.50 12.96
N SER A 169 -22.74 2.58 12.70
CA SER A 169 -23.70 1.61 13.26
C SER A 169 -23.56 0.20 12.68
N LYS A 170 -23.18 0.09 11.41
CA LYS A 170 -22.94 -1.21 10.76
C LYS A 170 -21.64 -1.87 11.26
N TYR A 171 -20.60 -1.08 11.51
CA TYR A 171 -19.31 -1.55 12.02
C TYR A 171 -19.36 -1.95 13.49
N LEU A 172 -20.01 -1.17 14.34
CA LEU A 172 -20.18 -1.49 15.75
C LEU A 172 -20.87 -2.86 15.94
N ARG A 173 -21.85 -3.18 15.12
CA ARG A 173 -22.49 -4.50 15.14
C ARG A 173 -21.52 -5.64 14.79
N HIS A 174 -20.58 -5.43 13.87
CA HIS A 174 -19.58 -6.43 13.52
C HIS A 174 -18.52 -6.61 14.61
N ILE A 175 -18.04 -5.53 15.21
CA ILE A 175 -17.08 -5.56 16.34
C ILE A 175 -17.68 -6.32 17.53
N VAL A 176 -18.92 -6.00 17.90
CA VAL A 176 -19.61 -6.66 19.02
C VAL A 176 -19.79 -8.15 18.75
N LYS A 177 -20.13 -8.52 17.52
CA LYS A 177 -20.29 -9.92 17.11
C LYS A 177 -18.96 -10.68 17.12
N TYR A 178 -17.86 -10.02 16.73
CA TYR A 178 -16.52 -10.60 16.74
C TYR A 178 -16.00 -10.81 18.18
N HIS A 179 -16.16 -9.79 19.04
CA HIS A 179 -15.74 -9.88 20.46
C HIS A 179 -16.49 -10.95 21.25
N ARG A 180 -17.71 -11.26 20.85
CA ARG A 180 -18.48 -12.38 21.44
C ARG A 180 -17.95 -13.74 21.00
N LYS A 181 -17.41 -13.89 19.78
CA LYS A 181 -16.86 -15.15 19.27
C LYS A 181 -15.46 -15.46 19.82
N THR A 182 -14.67 -14.44 20.20
CA THR A 182 -13.31 -14.65 20.74
C THR A 182 -13.28 -14.87 22.25
N LYS A 183 -14.43 -14.78 22.93
CA LYS A 183 -14.57 -15.09 24.38
C LYS A 183 -15.22 -16.44 24.68
N GLN A 184 -15.52 -17.24 23.68
CA GLN A 184 -15.92 -18.66 23.78
C GLN A 184 -14.77 -19.56 23.32
#